data_86760ab7b2bb963221fe0757cc939d28
#
_entry.id   86760ab7b2bb963221fe0757cc939d28
#
_cell.length_a   1.000
_cell.length_b   1.000
_cell.length_c   1.000
_cell.angle_alpha   90.00
_cell.angle_beta   90.00
_cell.angle_gamma   90.00
#
_symmetry.space_group_name_H-M   'P 1'
#
loop_
_entity.id
_entity.type
_entity.pdbx_description
1 polymer ?
#
loop_
_entity_poly.entity_id
_entity_poly.type
_entity_poly.pdbx_seq_one_letter_code
_entity_poly.pdbx_strand_id
1 'polypeptide(L)'
;MRPSAGGERAARALRGKNFLAPTVGALMLFLAACSGSPGTSTGAPVAGAPGGAAPNGGPGMGATAMGAMQSVGVVTAAVSKGTLGQEIEAIGNAVANESAEITSKTVNTVVAIHFKEGQAVQRGMVLVEFDSAQARADLAAAEATVAESQSQYNRSRDLFATKVLSQSQMDLLEATLKTNAAKVASARAKLDDTIIRAPFAGRIGFRRISVGSLVNPGSVISTLDDTSVMKLDFTVPQAYMFSLAPGLPISAQIAGVPTKAFTGRITTLDSRVDPVTRSIIVRAEIPNPDGVLKPGMFMTAKISAAAAQALLIPEGALVPEQGKTFVFVVKGGVAAKREVTIGRRRPGEVQVTTGLDVGERVVVEGTQKIRDGISVLELDASGAAVAAAGTTT
;
A
#
# COMPACT_ATOMS: atom_id res chain seq x y z
N MET A 1 -6.22 -47.57 -60.97
CA MET A 1 -6.42 -46.62 -62.11
C MET A 1 -6.31 -45.21 -61.59
N ARG A 2 -5.21 -44.55 -61.84
CA ARG A 2 -5.05 -43.08 -61.88
C ARG A 2 -5.51 -42.63 -63.30
N PRO A 3 -5.68 -41.37 -63.66
CA PRO A 3 -5.20 -40.07 -63.11
C PRO A 3 -6.31 -38.97 -63.19
N SER A 4 -6.17 -37.76 -62.87
CA SER A 4 -5.43 -36.57 -63.30
C SER A 4 -6.11 -35.35 -62.67
N ALA A 5 -5.44 -34.43 -62.10
CA ALA A 5 -4.66 -33.29 -62.57
C ALA A 5 -5.53 -32.08 -62.99
N GLY A 6 -5.25 -30.97 -62.38
CA GLY A 6 -5.37 -29.69 -63.05
C GLY A 6 -5.99 -28.52 -62.29
N GLY A 7 -5.20 -27.46 -62.09
CA GLY A 7 -5.68 -26.11 -62.01
C GLY A 7 -5.17 -25.26 -60.86
N GLU A 8 -4.05 -24.88 -60.82
CA GLU A 8 -3.16 -23.72 -60.91
C GLU A 8 -3.86 -22.37 -61.16
N ARG A 9 -3.40 -21.39 -60.35
CA ARG A 9 -3.26 -19.94 -60.58
C ARG A 9 -4.44 -19.03 -60.32
N ALA A 10 -4.29 -18.20 -59.32
CA ALA A 10 -4.11 -16.78 -59.57
C ALA A 10 -3.71 -16.03 -58.30
N ALA A 11 -2.44 -15.68 -58.27
CA ALA A 11 -1.90 -14.60 -57.43
C ALA A 11 -2.44 -13.26 -57.97
N ARG A 12 -2.88 -12.38 -57.08
CA ARG A 12 -2.98 -10.95 -57.38
C ARG A 12 -2.58 -10.13 -56.18
N ALA A 13 -1.38 -9.62 -56.28
CA ALA A 13 -0.81 -8.55 -55.48
C ALA A 13 -1.52 -7.22 -55.80
N LEU A 14 -1.74 -6.42 -54.78
CA LEU A 14 -1.90 -4.97 -54.88
C LEU A 14 -1.48 -4.43 -53.50
N ARG A 15 -0.21 -3.92 -53.41
CA ARG A 15 0.13 -2.49 -53.39
C ARG A 15 -0.73 -1.73 -52.38
N GLY A 16 -0.29 -1.37 -51.23
CA GLY A 16 0.73 -0.33 -51.01
C GLY A 16 0.02 1.02 -50.82
N LYS A 17 -0.12 1.49 -49.57
CA LYS A 17 -0.19 2.93 -49.28
C LYS A 17 0.60 3.21 -47.99
N ASN A 18 1.76 3.78 -48.24
CA ASN A 18 2.53 4.56 -47.27
C ASN A 18 1.66 5.72 -46.76
N PHE A 19 1.62 5.90 -45.45
CA PHE A 19 1.31 7.21 -44.90
C PHE A 19 2.44 7.64 -43.97
N LEU A 20 3.03 8.71 -44.44
CA LEU A 20 4.07 9.55 -43.91
C LEU A 20 3.97 9.82 -42.43
N ALA A 21 5.12 9.72 -41.77
CA ALA A 21 5.46 10.45 -40.56
C ALA A 21 5.66 11.94 -40.90
N PRO A 22 5.31 12.87 -40.01
CA PRO A 22 5.90 14.21 -40.05
C PRO A 22 7.07 14.32 -39.07
N THR A 23 8.15 14.69 -39.65
CA THR A 23 9.43 15.21 -39.23
C THR A 23 9.38 16.15 -38.03
N VAL A 24 10.25 15.89 -37.11
CA VAL A 24 11.21 16.71 -36.38
C VAL A 24 11.22 18.19 -36.80
N GLY A 25 10.85 19.05 -35.88
CA GLY A 25 11.15 20.47 -35.85
C GLY A 25 12.19 20.75 -34.78
N ALA A 26 13.46 20.80 -35.20
CA ALA A 26 14.54 21.40 -34.44
C ALA A 26 14.33 22.91 -34.39
N LEU A 27 14.40 23.48 -33.18
CA LEU A 27 14.60 24.92 -33.02
C LEU A 27 15.82 25.16 -32.13
N MET A 28 16.79 25.73 -32.82
CA MET A 28 18.10 26.16 -32.36
C MET A 28 18.06 27.29 -31.34
N LEU A 29 19.08 27.24 -30.47
CA LEU A 29 19.97 28.30 -29.98
C LEU A 29 19.42 29.72 -29.75
N PHE A 30 19.52 30.17 -28.51
CA PHE A 30 20.06 31.53 -28.26
C PHE A 30 21.10 31.45 -27.12
N LEU A 31 22.38 31.55 -27.49
CA LEU A 31 23.46 31.97 -26.66
C LEU A 31 23.34 33.50 -26.52
N ALA A 32 23.30 34.01 -25.31
CA ALA A 32 23.68 35.37 -25.02
C ALA A 32 24.80 35.35 -23.98
N ALA A 33 26.01 35.51 -24.49
CA ALA A 33 27.18 35.84 -23.73
C ALA A 33 27.11 37.31 -23.32
N CYS A 34 27.26 37.63 -22.04
CA CYS A 34 27.70 38.93 -21.57
C CYS A 34 28.92 38.74 -20.69
N SER A 35 30.04 38.98 -21.28
CA SER A 35 31.35 39.28 -20.68
C SER A 35 31.30 40.59 -19.93
N GLY A 36 31.78 40.63 -18.72
CA GLY A 36 32.06 41.85 -17.95
C GLY A 36 33.30 41.61 -17.10
N SER A 37 34.40 42.19 -17.58
CA SER A 37 35.76 42.11 -17.03
C SER A 37 35.95 42.93 -15.76
N PRO A 38 37.13 42.80 -15.09
CA PRO A 38 37.34 43.13 -13.70
C PRO A 38 37.84 44.56 -13.50
N GLY A 39 37.41 45.18 -12.41
CA GLY A 39 37.92 46.44 -11.94
C GLY A 39 38.91 46.29 -10.81
N THR A 40 40.16 46.32 -11.15
CA THR A 40 41.29 46.62 -10.25
C THR A 40 41.25 48.05 -9.83
N SER A 41 41.29 48.36 -8.55
CA SER A 41 41.77 49.66 -8.03
C SER A 41 42.73 49.45 -6.88
N THR A 42 43.94 49.61 -7.23
CA THR A 42 45.13 49.87 -6.41
C THR A 42 45.00 51.17 -5.65
N GLY A 43 45.39 51.20 -4.40
CA GLY A 43 45.51 52.41 -3.60
C GLY A 43 46.28 52.12 -2.31
N ALA A 44 47.57 52.22 -2.38
CA ALA A 44 48.47 52.28 -1.24
C ALA A 44 48.83 53.77 -0.96
N PRO A 45 49.70 54.05 -0.05
CA PRO A 45 49.57 54.14 1.42
C PRO A 45 49.86 55.54 1.92
N VAL A 46 49.55 55.91 3.12
CA VAL A 46 50.14 57.13 3.77
C VAL A 46 50.63 56.76 5.16
N ALA A 47 51.92 57.00 5.34
CA ALA A 47 52.65 56.90 6.58
C ALA A 47 52.44 58.15 7.44
N GLY A 48 52.61 58.04 8.75
CA GLY A 48 52.68 59.11 9.68
C GLY A 48 52.84 58.67 11.12
N ALA A 49 54.03 58.48 11.56
CA ALA A 49 54.47 58.57 12.96
C ALA A 49 54.98 59.99 13.21
N PRO A 50 55.41 60.47 14.43
CA PRO A 50 55.62 59.78 15.70
C PRO A 50 55.35 60.65 16.97
N GLY A 51 55.65 60.07 18.13
CA GLY A 51 56.01 60.82 19.35
C GLY A 51 54.97 60.77 20.45
N GLY A 52 55.31 60.37 21.65
CA GLY A 52 56.25 60.67 22.61
C GLY A 52 55.97 60.09 23.99
N ALA A 53 57.01 59.61 24.57
CA ALA A 53 57.38 59.64 25.99
C ALA A 53 56.53 58.99 27.09
N ALA A 54 57.12 58.03 27.69
CA ALA A 54 56.93 57.61 29.10
C ALA A 54 57.51 58.76 30.04
N PRO A 55 57.33 58.72 31.39
CA PRO A 55 57.68 57.62 32.28
C PRO A 55 56.91 57.52 33.62
N ASN A 56 57.30 56.47 34.39
CA ASN A 56 57.32 56.33 35.83
C ASN A 56 55.96 56.10 36.55
N GLY A 57 55.80 55.03 37.34
CA GLY A 57 56.60 54.48 38.42
C GLY A 57 55.65 54.03 39.52
N GLY A 58 55.89 52.89 40.11
CA GLY A 58 55.39 52.53 41.41
C GLY A 58 54.92 51.10 41.61
N PRO A 59 55.51 50.36 42.52
CA PRO A 59 55.13 48.97 42.80
C PRO A 59 53.97 48.92 43.80
N GLY A 60 52.88 48.29 43.38
CA GLY A 60 51.70 48.03 44.22
C GLY A 60 51.44 46.55 44.33
N MET A 61 51.55 46.07 45.50
CA MET A 61 51.37 44.76 46.07
C MET A 61 50.29 43.90 45.45
N GLY A 62 50.58 42.59 45.46
CA GLY A 62 49.75 41.50 45.09
C GLY A 62 48.34 41.47 45.69
N ALA A 63 47.41 41.26 44.82
CA ALA A 63 46.14 40.63 45.15
C ALA A 63 46.04 39.38 44.26
N THR A 64 46.24 38.25 44.87
CA THR A 64 45.81 36.96 44.34
C THR A 64 44.31 37.03 44.06
N ALA A 65 43.96 37.47 42.87
CA ALA A 65 42.61 37.27 42.37
C ALA A 65 42.43 35.78 42.18
N MET A 66 41.85 35.10 43.16
CA MET A 66 41.12 33.87 42.94
C MET A 66 40.13 34.16 41.84
N GLY A 67 40.42 33.69 40.62
CA GLY A 67 39.52 33.77 39.52
C GLY A 67 38.19 33.11 39.91
N ALA A 68 37.20 33.92 40.19
CA ALA A 68 35.83 33.48 40.28
C ALA A 68 35.55 32.72 38.98
N MET A 69 35.46 31.40 39.05
CA MET A 69 34.98 30.58 37.96
C MET A 69 33.60 31.09 37.60
N GLN A 70 33.54 31.91 36.54
CA GLN A 70 32.27 32.41 36.01
C GLN A 70 31.51 31.20 35.46
N SER A 71 30.56 30.69 36.24
CA SER A 71 29.64 29.68 35.76
C SER A 71 28.73 30.26 34.73
N VAL A 72 28.66 29.64 33.57
CA VAL A 72 27.76 30.07 32.47
C VAL A 72 26.38 29.47 32.71
N GLY A 73 25.35 30.32 32.78
CA GLY A 73 23.96 29.81 32.88
C GLY A 73 23.55 29.08 31.61
N VAL A 74 23.07 27.87 31.77
CA VAL A 74 22.60 27.02 30.66
C VAL A 74 21.25 26.39 31.01
N VAL A 75 20.37 26.28 30.04
CA VAL A 75 19.11 25.54 30.22
C VAL A 75 19.37 24.07 29.89
N THR A 76 19.00 23.20 30.81
CA THR A 76 19.20 21.75 30.66
C THR A 76 17.88 21.00 30.57
N ALA A 77 17.86 19.90 29.84
CA ALA A 77 16.76 18.95 29.79
C ALA A 77 17.26 17.54 30.13
N ALA A 78 16.42 16.74 30.78
CA ALA A 78 16.76 15.36 31.07
C ALA A 78 16.55 14.48 29.82
N VAL A 79 17.49 13.54 29.62
CA VAL A 79 17.32 12.47 28.61
C VAL A 79 16.18 11.57 29.05
N SER A 80 15.11 11.55 28.28
CA SER A 80 13.91 10.78 28.59
C SER A 80 13.80 9.53 27.72
N LYS A 81 13.19 8.48 28.28
CA LYS A 81 12.69 7.37 27.44
C LYS A 81 11.35 7.79 26.85
N GLY A 82 11.27 7.78 25.56
CA GLY A 82 10.02 8.02 24.84
C GLY A 82 9.79 6.94 23.81
N THR A 83 8.56 6.88 23.33
CA THR A 83 8.20 6.01 22.21
C THR A 83 8.27 6.81 20.92
N LEU A 84 9.15 6.43 20.02
CA LEU A 84 9.21 7.01 18.69
C LEU A 84 8.51 6.06 17.73
N GLY A 85 7.20 6.33 17.49
CA GLY A 85 6.45 5.65 16.46
C GLY A 85 6.96 6.04 15.08
N GLN A 86 7.08 5.08 14.19
CA GLN A 86 7.32 5.36 12.78
C GLN A 86 5.96 5.43 12.08
N GLU A 87 5.60 6.60 11.60
CA GLU A 87 4.45 6.75 10.72
C GLU A 87 4.92 6.50 9.28
N ILE A 88 4.33 5.50 8.66
CA ILE A 88 4.58 5.17 7.25
C ILE A 88 3.35 5.61 6.48
N GLU A 89 3.54 6.51 5.54
CA GLU A 89 2.48 6.96 4.64
C GLU A 89 2.65 6.27 3.29
N ALA A 90 1.57 5.67 2.79
CA ALA A 90 1.57 4.93 1.54
C ALA A 90 0.27 5.21 0.78
N ILE A 91 0.36 5.23 -0.55
CA ILE A 91 -0.78 5.41 -1.42
C ILE A 91 -1.18 4.06 -1.99
N GLY A 92 -2.47 3.81 -2.07
CA GLY A 92 -3.02 2.56 -2.56
C GLY A 92 -4.37 2.70 -3.23
N ASN A 93 -4.83 1.58 -3.78
CA ASN A 93 -6.12 1.46 -4.44
C ASN A 93 -7.08 0.61 -3.60
N ALA A 94 -8.30 1.12 -3.44
CA ALA A 94 -9.37 0.32 -2.86
C ALA A 94 -9.90 -0.67 -3.89
N VAL A 95 -9.99 -1.94 -3.53
CA VAL A 95 -10.59 -3.01 -4.33
C VAL A 95 -11.73 -3.64 -3.55
N ALA A 96 -12.73 -4.18 -4.25
CA ALA A 96 -13.82 -4.91 -3.61
C ALA A 96 -13.27 -6.16 -2.87
N ASN A 97 -14.00 -6.63 -1.87
CA ASN A 97 -13.70 -7.90 -1.22
C ASN A 97 -13.71 -9.04 -2.23
N GLU A 98 -14.77 -9.10 -3.06
CA GLU A 98 -14.87 -9.96 -4.22
C GLU A 98 -15.46 -9.16 -5.39
N SER A 99 -14.97 -9.41 -6.60
CA SER A 99 -15.44 -8.81 -7.83
C SER A 99 -15.56 -9.87 -8.91
N ALA A 100 -16.68 -9.89 -9.61
CA ALA A 100 -16.92 -10.83 -10.70
C ALA A 100 -17.67 -10.16 -11.85
N GLU A 101 -17.26 -10.47 -13.07
CA GLU A 101 -18.07 -10.20 -14.24
C GLU A 101 -19.11 -11.31 -14.41
N ILE A 102 -20.38 -10.93 -14.40
CA ILE A 102 -21.49 -11.84 -14.68
C ILE A 102 -21.59 -12.00 -16.19
N THR A 103 -21.30 -13.20 -16.68
CA THR A 103 -21.27 -13.51 -18.11
C THR A 103 -22.25 -14.61 -18.47
N SER A 104 -22.67 -14.66 -19.75
CA SER A 104 -23.41 -15.80 -20.28
C SER A 104 -22.47 -16.99 -20.52
N LYS A 105 -22.95 -18.20 -20.26
CA LYS A 105 -22.24 -19.46 -20.55
C LYS A 105 -22.67 -20.07 -21.90
N THR A 106 -23.86 -19.70 -22.39
CA THR A 106 -24.46 -20.29 -23.58
C THR A 106 -24.89 -19.20 -24.55
N VAL A 107 -25.09 -19.60 -25.84
CA VAL A 107 -25.79 -18.74 -26.80
C VAL A 107 -27.26 -18.81 -26.48
N ASN A 108 -27.89 -17.67 -26.15
CA ASN A 108 -29.30 -17.69 -25.81
C ASN A 108 -29.94 -16.28 -25.93
N THR A 109 -31.29 -16.20 -26.01
CA THR A 109 -32.04 -14.96 -26.01
C THR A 109 -32.47 -14.60 -24.58
N VAL A 110 -32.31 -13.33 -24.19
CA VAL A 110 -32.72 -12.82 -22.89
C VAL A 110 -34.25 -12.70 -22.86
N VAL A 111 -34.88 -13.42 -21.93
CA VAL A 111 -36.34 -13.37 -21.72
C VAL A 111 -36.69 -12.37 -20.61
N ALA A 112 -35.99 -12.39 -19.50
CA ALA A 112 -36.25 -11.50 -18.38
C ALA A 112 -34.98 -11.07 -17.65
N ILE A 113 -35.03 -9.88 -17.06
CA ILE A 113 -33.95 -9.32 -16.22
C ILE A 113 -34.59 -8.92 -14.90
N HIS A 114 -34.09 -9.49 -13.80
CA HIS A 114 -34.70 -9.39 -12.46
C HIS A 114 -33.93 -8.46 -11.51
N PHE A 115 -33.03 -7.66 -12.00
CA PHE A 115 -32.28 -6.68 -11.20
C PHE A 115 -32.38 -5.28 -11.76
N LYS A 116 -32.17 -4.30 -10.89
CA LYS A 116 -31.96 -2.89 -11.25
C LYS A 116 -30.49 -2.55 -11.12
N GLU A 117 -30.03 -1.64 -11.94
CA GLU A 117 -28.64 -1.13 -11.88
C GLU A 117 -28.33 -0.53 -10.51
N GLY A 118 -27.19 -0.89 -9.94
CA GLY A 118 -26.77 -0.46 -8.62
C GLY A 118 -27.50 -1.13 -7.44
N GLN A 119 -28.37 -2.11 -7.69
CA GLN A 119 -29.11 -2.83 -6.63
C GLN A 119 -28.18 -3.73 -5.82
N ALA A 120 -28.43 -3.83 -4.52
CA ALA A 120 -27.86 -4.88 -3.68
C ALA A 120 -28.58 -6.20 -3.95
N VAL A 121 -27.82 -7.25 -4.22
CA VAL A 121 -28.32 -8.61 -4.50
C VAL A 121 -27.74 -9.60 -3.52
N GLN A 122 -28.50 -10.66 -3.23
CA GLN A 122 -28.08 -11.77 -2.36
C GLN A 122 -27.50 -12.92 -3.21
N ARG A 123 -26.65 -13.72 -2.61
CA ARG A 123 -26.14 -14.96 -3.24
C ARG A 123 -27.31 -15.84 -3.67
N GLY A 124 -27.25 -16.36 -4.90
CA GLY A 124 -28.26 -17.22 -5.49
C GLY A 124 -29.49 -16.50 -6.06
N MET A 125 -29.61 -15.18 -5.89
CA MET A 125 -30.69 -14.40 -6.52
C MET A 125 -30.61 -14.54 -8.03
N VAL A 126 -31.78 -14.77 -8.68
CA VAL A 126 -31.87 -14.81 -10.13
C VAL A 126 -31.65 -13.40 -10.69
N LEU A 127 -30.71 -13.26 -11.60
CA LEU A 127 -30.37 -12.01 -12.25
C LEU A 127 -30.97 -11.91 -13.65
N VAL A 128 -30.80 -12.98 -14.45
CA VAL A 128 -31.28 -13.03 -15.82
C VAL A 128 -31.85 -14.40 -16.10
N GLU A 129 -32.95 -14.41 -16.85
CA GLU A 129 -33.54 -15.62 -17.43
C GLU A 129 -33.41 -15.59 -18.95
N PHE A 130 -32.92 -16.68 -19.49
CA PHE A 130 -32.84 -16.93 -20.91
C PHE A 130 -33.97 -17.82 -21.38
N ASP A 131 -34.17 -17.91 -22.69
CA ASP A 131 -35.13 -18.84 -23.29
C ASP A 131 -34.72 -20.29 -22.93
N SER A 132 -35.58 -20.97 -22.22
CA SER A 132 -35.36 -22.33 -21.72
C SER A 132 -36.26 -23.36 -22.39
N ALA A 133 -37.04 -22.98 -23.43
CA ALA A 133 -38.00 -23.89 -24.05
C ALA A 133 -37.34 -25.16 -24.60
N GLN A 134 -36.26 -25.01 -25.36
CA GLN A 134 -35.50 -26.15 -25.88
C GLN A 134 -34.84 -26.99 -24.78
N ALA A 135 -34.20 -26.38 -23.79
CA ALA A 135 -33.53 -27.07 -22.70
C ALA A 135 -34.53 -27.89 -21.84
N ARG A 136 -35.73 -27.34 -21.62
CA ARG A 136 -36.82 -28.08 -20.93
C ARG A 136 -37.31 -29.28 -21.72
N ALA A 137 -37.47 -29.14 -23.05
CA ALA A 137 -37.86 -30.24 -23.91
C ALA A 137 -36.79 -31.35 -23.95
N ASP A 138 -35.51 -30.94 -24.03
CA ASP A 138 -34.40 -31.91 -24.00
C ASP A 138 -34.32 -32.65 -22.66
N LEU A 139 -34.55 -31.97 -21.53
CA LEU A 139 -34.63 -32.60 -20.22
C LEU A 139 -35.78 -33.60 -20.14
N ALA A 140 -36.97 -33.22 -20.57
CA ALA A 140 -38.15 -34.09 -20.57
C ALA A 140 -37.93 -35.35 -21.43
N ALA A 141 -37.30 -35.22 -22.61
CA ALA A 141 -36.94 -36.37 -23.45
C ALA A 141 -35.94 -37.29 -22.79
N ALA A 142 -34.92 -36.75 -22.14
CA ALA A 142 -33.92 -37.53 -21.40
C ALA A 142 -34.54 -38.27 -20.21
N GLU A 143 -35.43 -37.61 -19.45
CA GLU A 143 -36.17 -38.23 -18.33
C GLU A 143 -37.06 -39.39 -18.78
N ALA A 144 -37.77 -39.23 -19.92
CA ALA A 144 -38.56 -40.30 -20.52
C ALA A 144 -37.70 -41.53 -20.89
N THR A 145 -36.50 -41.27 -21.46
CA THR A 145 -35.55 -42.33 -21.82
C THR A 145 -35.01 -43.10 -20.59
N VAL A 146 -34.76 -42.38 -19.48
CA VAL A 146 -34.35 -43.03 -18.20
C VAL A 146 -35.51 -43.84 -17.66
N ALA A 147 -36.74 -43.33 -17.66
CA ALA A 147 -37.90 -44.08 -17.18
C ALA A 147 -38.13 -45.36 -17.96
N GLU A 148 -37.95 -45.36 -19.28
CA GLU A 148 -38.01 -46.56 -20.13
C GLU A 148 -36.91 -47.59 -19.76
N SER A 149 -35.63 -47.15 -19.72
CA SER A 149 -34.51 -48.02 -19.40
C SER A 149 -34.56 -48.53 -17.96
N GLN A 150 -35.08 -47.77 -17.01
CA GLN A 150 -35.32 -48.24 -15.64
C GLN A 150 -36.40 -49.32 -15.59
N SER A 151 -37.50 -49.11 -16.32
CA SER A 151 -38.56 -50.17 -16.41
C SER A 151 -38.04 -51.46 -17.05
N GLN A 152 -37.22 -51.34 -18.10
CA GLN A 152 -36.61 -52.48 -18.74
C GLN A 152 -35.64 -53.20 -17.79
N TYR A 153 -34.79 -52.46 -17.09
CA TYR A 153 -33.87 -53.01 -16.09
C TYR A 153 -34.63 -53.73 -14.98
N ASN A 154 -35.70 -53.15 -14.43
CA ASN A 154 -36.50 -53.75 -13.37
C ASN A 154 -37.12 -55.06 -13.82
N ARG A 155 -37.77 -55.11 -15.00
CA ARG A 155 -38.32 -56.36 -15.56
C ARG A 155 -37.27 -57.40 -15.79
N SER A 156 -36.09 -57.01 -16.30
CA SER A 156 -35.00 -57.95 -16.57
C SER A 156 -34.35 -58.44 -15.29
N ARG A 157 -34.32 -57.66 -14.23
CA ARG A 157 -33.84 -58.09 -12.91
C ARG A 157 -34.69 -59.19 -12.33
N ASP A 158 -36.02 -59.16 -12.49
CA ASP A 158 -36.92 -60.19 -12.04
C ASP A 158 -36.71 -61.51 -12.84
N LEU A 159 -36.44 -61.43 -14.15
CA LEU A 159 -36.08 -62.58 -14.99
C LEU A 159 -34.69 -63.14 -14.66
N PHE A 160 -33.74 -62.25 -14.31
CA PHE A 160 -32.42 -62.72 -13.85
C PHE A 160 -32.48 -63.49 -12.52
N ALA A 161 -33.34 -63.06 -11.58
CA ALA A 161 -33.57 -63.79 -10.33
C ALA A 161 -34.06 -65.21 -10.56
N THR A 162 -34.80 -65.43 -11.65
CA THR A 162 -35.28 -66.79 -12.08
C THR A 162 -34.27 -67.51 -12.99
N LYS A 163 -33.06 -67.00 -13.17
CA LYS A 163 -31.98 -67.54 -14.02
C LYS A 163 -32.32 -67.65 -15.51
N VAL A 164 -33.27 -66.87 -16.01
CA VAL A 164 -33.65 -66.84 -17.43
C VAL A 164 -32.71 -65.89 -18.20
N LEU A 165 -32.15 -64.86 -17.56
CA LEU A 165 -31.19 -63.91 -18.17
C LEU A 165 -29.74 -64.22 -17.75
N SER A 166 -28.79 -63.96 -18.66
CA SER A 166 -27.35 -64.01 -18.36
C SER A 166 -26.86 -62.78 -17.60
N GLN A 167 -25.75 -62.89 -16.84
CA GLN A 167 -25.10 -61.75 -16.17
C GLN A 167 -24.70 -60.69 -17.15
N SER A 168 -24.16 -61.05 -18.32
CA SER A 168 -23.72 -60.08 -19.31
C SER A 168 -24.87 -59.22 -19.88
N GLN A 169 -26.09 -59.80 -19.98
CA GLN A 169 -27.28 -59.03 -20.37
C GLN A 169 -27.75 -58.08 -19.30
N MET A 170 -27.65 -58.46 -18.00
CA MET A 170 -27.93 -57.55 -16.90
C MET A 170 -26.94 -56.42 -16.84
N ASP A 171 -25.64 -56.69 -17.00
CA ASP A 171 -24.59 -55.69 -17.00
C ASP A 171 -24.78 -54.68 -18.13
N LEU A 172 -25.22 -55.12 -19.31
CA LEU A 172 -25.54 -54.22 -20.45
C LEU A 172 -26.72 -53.31 -20.14
N LEU A 173 -27.80 -53.85 -19.54
CA LEU A 173 -28.95 -53.03 -19.15
C LEU A 173 -28.62 -52.02 -18.06
N GLU A 174 -27.82 -52.43 -17.09
CA GLU A 174 -27.32 -51.52 -16.04
C GLU A 174 -26.45 -50.39 -16.63
N ALA A 175 -25.53 -50.74 -17.54
CA ALA A 175 -24.71 -49.75 -18.25
C ALA A 175 -25.56 -48.77 -19.07
N THR A 176 -26.61 -49.28 -19.73
CA THR A 176 -27.56 -48.43 -20.50
C THR A 176 -28.33 -47.48 -19.60
N LEU A 177 -28.86 -47.99 -18.47
CA LEU A 177 -29.55 -47.14 -17.49
C LEU A 177 -28.62 -46.06 -16.94
N LYS A 178 -27.39 -46.39 -16.58
CA LYS A 178 -26.39 -45.46 -16.09
C LYS A 178 -26.04 -44.40 -17.14
N THR A 179 -25.90 -44.81 -18.39
CA THR A 179 -25.67 -43.89 -19.52
C THR A 179 -26.83 -42.88 -19.69
N ASN A 180 -28.07 -43.38 -19.64
CA ASN A 180 -29.26 -42.52 -19.78
C ASN A 180 -29.43 -41.60 -18.56
N ALA A 181 -29.12 -42.05 -17.36
CA ALA A 181 -29.09 -41.21 -16.16
C ALA A 181 -28.05 -40.06 -16.30
N ALA A 182 -26.89 -40.33 -16.88
CA ALA A 182 -25.89 -39.29 -17.17
C ALA A 182 -26.39 -38.25 -18.21
N LYS A 183 -27.23 -38.71 -19.19
CA LYS A 183 -27.87 -37.74 -20.16
C LYS A 183 -28.86 -36.83 -19.46
N VAL A 184 -29.64 -37.30 -18.49
CA VAL A 184 -30.53 -36.46 -17.68
C VAL A 184 -29.72 -35.42 -16.90
N ALA A 185 -28.63 -35.85 -16.25
CA ALA A 185 -27.75 -34.88 -15.53
C ALA A 185 -27.19 -33.78 -16.47
N SER A 186 -26.79 -34.18 -17.69
CA SER A 186 -26.31 -33.25 -18.70
C SER A 186 -27.41 -32.28 -19.16
N ALA A 187 -28.62 -32.79 -19.45
CA ALA A 187 -29.74 -31.91 -19.85
C ALA A 187 -30.16 -30.97 -18.73
N ARG A 188 -30.16 -31.43 -17.48
CA ARG A 188 -30.43 -30.58 -16.30
C ARG A 188 -29.39 -29.42 -16.16
N ALA A 189 -28.11 -29.76 -16.32
CA ALA A 189 -27.06 -28.74 -16.29
C ALA A 189 -27.25 -27.67 -17.38
N LYS A 190 -27.65 -28.08 -18.60
CA LYS A 190 -27.98 -27.14 -19.69
C LYS A 190 -29.18 -26.25 -19.37
N LEU A 191 -30.21 -26.79 -18.70
CA LEU A 191 -31.34 -26.01 -18.24
C LEU A 191 -30.93 -25.03 -17.12
N ASP A 192 -30.08 -25.47 -16.19
CA ASP A 192 -29.58 -24.59 -15.12
C ASP A 192 -28.75 -23.43 -15.70
N ASP A 193 -28.02 -23.63 -16.79
CA ASP A 193 -27.26 -22.59 -17.50
C ASP A 193 -28.15 -21.53 -18.19
N THR A 194 -29.46 -21.76 -18.32
CA THR A 194 -30.42 -20.75 -18.83
C THR A 194 -30.81 -19.72 -17.77
N ILE A 195 -30.40 -19.90 -16.52
CA ILE A 195 -30.71 -18.98 -15.41
C ILE A 195 -29.40 -18.50 -14.80
N ILE A 196 -29.12 -17.23 -14.92
CA ILE A 196 -27.95 -16.62 -14.31
C ILE A 196 -28.29 -16.16 -12.90
N ARG A 197 -27.51 -16.62 -11.93
CA ARG A 197 -27.65 -16.26 -10.53
C ARG A 197 -26.41 -15.56 -9.99
N ALA A 198 -26.61 -14.73 -8.97
CA ALA A 198 -25.52 -14.08 -8.26
C ALA A 198 -24.64 -15.10 -7.51
N PRO A 199 -23.32 -15.17 -7.77
CA PRO A 199 -22.41 -16.12 -7.10
C PRO A 199 -22.18 -15.78 -5.63
N PHE A 200 -22.21 -14.50 -5.26
CA PHE A 200 -22.09 -13.97 -3.90
C PHE A 200 -23.03 -12.78 -3.70
N ALA A 201 -23.17 -12.32 -2.47
CA ALA A 201 -23.93 -11.12 -2.14
C ALA A 201 -23.08 -9.87 -2.45
N GLY A 202 -23.69 -8.86 -3.06
CA GLY A 202 -22.95 -7.66 -3.44
C GLY A 202 -23.85 -6.63 -4.12
N ARG A 203 -23.20 -5.62 -4.73
CA ARG A 203 -23.87 -4.60 -5.54
C ARG A 203 -23.62 -4.85 -7.01
N ILE A 204 -24.71 -4.99 -7.76
CA ILE A 204 -24.63 -5.18 -9.21
C ILE A 204 -24.39 -3.84 -9.92
N GLY A 205 -23.57 -3.85 -10.96
CA GLY A 205 -23.21 -2.70 -11.77
C GLY A 205 -24.24 -2.36 -12.85
N PHE A 206 -23.76 -1.70 -13.91
CA PHE A 206 -24.59 -1.35 -15.06
C PHE A 206 -24.93 -2.58 -15.91
N ARG A 207 -26.13 -2.62 -16.44
CA ARG A 207 -26.62 -3.64 -17.35
C ARG A 207 -26.07 -3.40 -18.77
N ARG A 208 -25.48 -4.44 -19.36
CA ARG A 208 -24.94 -4.38 -20.73
C ARG A 208 -25.78 -5.13 -21.76
N ILE A 209 -26.93 -5.68 -21.36
CA ILE A 209 -27.83 -6.45 -22.21
C ILE A 209 -29.26 -5.93 -22.10
N SER A 210 -30.13 -6.29 -23.05
CA SER A 210 -31.55 -5.92 -23.05
C SER A 210 -32.41 -7.17 -23.22
N VAL A 211 -33.66 -7.11 -22.78
CA VAL A 211 -34.66 -8.15 -23.05
C VAL A 211 -34.82 -8.27 -24.55
N GLY A 212 -34.86 -9.51 -25.08
CA GLY A 212 -34.90 -9.82 -26.49
C GLY A 212 -33.55 -9.84 -27.20
N SER A 213 -32.45 -9.43 -26.54
CA SER A 213 -31.12 -9.53 -27.14
C SER A 213 -30.58 -10.97 -27.12
N LEU A 214 -29.90 -11.36 -28.18
CA LEU A 214 -29.11 -12.58 -28.26
C LEU A 214 -27.75 -12.34 -27.58
N VAL A 215 -27.36 -13.21 -26.69
CA VAL A 215 -26.04 -13.19 -26.01
C VAL A 215 -25.22 -14.41 -26.40
N ASN A 216 -23.91 -14.28 -26.42
CA ASN A 216 -22.97 -15.34 -26.69
C ASN A 216 -22.20 -15.73 -25.43
N PRO A 217 -21.56 -16.91 -25.36
CA PRO A 217 -20.68 -17.28 -24.27
C PRO A 217 -19.60 -16.21 -24.06
N GLY A 218 -19.39 -15.78 -22.81
CA GLY A 218 -18.44 -14.74 -22.44
C GLY A 218 -18.98 -13.31 -22.58
N SER A 219 -20.20 -13.10 -23.15
CA SER A 219 -20.81 -11.77 -23.15
C SER A 219 -21.05 -11.29 -21.72
N VAL A 220 -20.49 -10.11 -21.38
CA VAL A 220 -20.65 -9.51 -20.06
C VAL A 220 -22.06 -8.95 -19.92
N ILE A 221 -22.77 -9.41 -18.91
CA ILE A 221 -24.12 -8.98 -18.56
C ILE A 221 -24.09 -7.78 -17.64
N SER A 222 -23.28 -7.88 -16.59
CA SER A 222 -23.07 -6.85 -15.57
C SER A 222 -21.80 -7.19 -14.76
N THR A 223 -21.39 -6.28 -13.89
CA THR A 223 -20.38 -6.55 -12.83
C THR A 223 -21.09 -6.77 -11.50
N LEU A 224 -20.51 -7.57 -10.63
CA LEU A 224 -20.97 -7.77 -9.26
C LEU A 224 -19.80 -7.58 -8.32
N ASP A 225 -19.93 -6.63 -7.38
CA ASP A 225 -18.89 -6.28 -6.43
C ASP A 225 -19.40 -6.42 -4.99
N ASP A 226 -18.71 -7.19 -4.17
CA ASP A 226 -18.90 -7.17 -2.73
C ASP A 226 -18.09 -6.01 -2.14
N THR A 227 -18.81 -4.97 -1.73
CA THR A 227 -18.24 -3.77 -1.14
C THR A 227 -18.46 -3.67 0.37
N SER A 228 -18.88 -4.72 1.04
CA SER A 228 -19.12 -4.76 2.49
C SER A 228 -17.83 -4.54 3.30
N VAL A 229 -16.75 -5.12 2.81
CA VAL A 229 -15.38 -4.89 3.24
C VAL A 229 -14.57 -4.49 2.02
N MET A 230 -13.77 -3.44 2.14
CA MET A 230 -12.87 -3.02 1.07
C MET A 230 -11.46 -3.49 1.37
N LYS A 231 -10.78 -4.02 0.38
CA LYS A 231 -9.35 -4.31 0.43
C LYS A 231 -8.60 -3.11 -0.10
N LEU A 232 -7.65 -2.61 0.68
CA LEU A 232 -6.76 -1.53 0.27
C LEU A 232 -5.40 -2.13 -0.05
N ASP A 233 -5.04 -2.13 -1.32
CA ASP A 233 -3.72 -2.56 -1.80
C ASP A 233 -2.84 -1.33 -1.95
N PHE A 234 -1.79 -1.24 -1.15
CA PHE A 234 -0.86 -0.12 -1.13
C PHE A 234 0.59 -0.59 -1.14
N THR A 235 1.46 0.27 -1.64
CA THR A 235 2.86 -0.05 -1.85
C THR A 235 3.73 0.58 -0.79
N VAL A 236 4.59 -0.22 -0.15
CA VAL A 236 5.51 0.23 0.90
C VAL A 236 6.95 -0.08 0.49
N PRO A 237 7.90 0.88 0.63
CA PRO A 237 9.31 0.61 0.38
C PRO A 237 9.87 -0.52 1.24
N GLN A 238 10.76 -1.34 0.68
CA GLN A 238 11.38 -2.51 1.34
C GLN A 238 12.03 -2.17 2.69
N ALA A 239 12.55 -0.94 2.84
CA ALA A 239 13.16 -0.49 4.09
C ALA A 239 12.23 -0.59 5.31
N TYR A 240 10.92 -0.56 5.11
CA TYR A 240 9.91 -0.63 6.16
C TYR A 240 9.30 -2.03 6.33
N MET A 241 9.66 -3.00 5.51
CA MET A 241 9.06 -4.33 5.49
C MET A 241 9.07 -5.02 6.86
N PHE A 242 10.20 -4.95 7.56
CA PHE A 242 10.34 -5.58 8.88
C PHE A 242 9.55 -4.88 10.01
N SER A 243 9.05 -3.68 9.75
CA SER A 243 8.19 -2.93 10.68
C SER A 243 6.71 -3.22 10.47
N LEU A 244 6.36 -3.99 9.44
CA LEU A 244 4.98 -4.34 9.09
C LEU A 244 4.68 -5.77 9.51
N ALA A 245 3.49 -5.98 10.05
CA ALA A 245 2.98 -7.31 10.38
C ALA A 245 1.46 -7.37 10.14
N PRO A 246 0.92 -8.55 9.83
CA PRO A 246 -0.51 -8.75 9.84
C PRO A 246 -1.12 -8.37 11.19
N GLY A 247 -2.30 -7.75 11.18
CA GLY A 247 -2.99 -7.25 12.36
C GLY A 247 -2.68 -5.79 12.74
N LEU A 248 -1.63 -5.17 12.18
CA LEU A 248 -1.35 -3.75 12.45
C LEU A 248 -2.52 -2.87 12.01
N PRO A 249 -2.94 -1.91 12.85
CA PRO A 249 -3.97 -0.95 12.49
C PRO A 249 -3.44 0.04 11.46
N ILE A 250 -4.30 0.40 10.53
CA ILE A 250 -4.09 1.48 9.58
C ILE A 250 -5.20 2.52 9.68
N SER A 251 -4.86 3.76 9.35
CA SER A 251 -5.81 4.82 9.10
C SER A 251 -5.73 5.21 7.64
N ALA A 252 -6.81 5.06 6.90
CA ALA A 252 -6.85 5.37 5.48
C ALA A 252 -7.76 6.57 5.21
N GLN A 253 -7.35 7.44 4.31
CA GLN A 253 -8.11 8.61 3.90
C GLN A 253 -8.26 8.62 2.38
N ILE A 254 -9.42 9.07 1.89
CA ILE A 254 -9.64 9.24 0.46
C ILE A 254 -8.81 10.43 -0.01
N ALA A 255 -8.02 10.25 -1.07
CA ALA A 255 -7.23 11.31 -1.65
C ALA A 255 -8.13 12.51 -2.05
N GLY A 256 -7.79 13.70 -1.56
CA GLY A 256 -8.58 14.92 -1.81
C GLY A 256 -9.77 15.13 -0.87
N VAL A 257 -10.10 14.20 0.05
CA VAL A 257 -11.16 14.35 1.05
C VAL A 257 -10.63 14.01 2.44
N PRO A 258 -9.85 14.90 3.08
CA PRO A 258 -9.16 14.59 4.32
C PRO A 258 -10.04 14.49 5.57
N THR A 259 -11.33 14.82 5.47
CA THR A 259 -12.23 14.93 6.62
C THR A 259 -12.71 13.58 7.18
N LYS A 260 -12.66 12.48 6.42
CA LYS A 260 -13.12 11.17 6.87
C LYS A 260 -11.96 10.16 6.83
N ALA A 261 -11.53 9.72 8.00
CA ALA A 261 -10.58 8.63 8.14
C ALA A 261 -11.33 7.31 8.30
N PHE A 262 -10.86 6.28 7.59
CA PHE A 262 -11.34 4.91 7.68
C PHE A 262 -10.30 4.07 8.39
N THR A 263 -10.70 3.35 9.41
CA THR A 263 -9.79 2.46 10.14
C THR A 263 -9.85 1.07 9.54
N GLY A 264 -8.68 0.46 9.38
CA GLY A 264 -8.55 -0.90 8.88
C GLY A 264 -7.41 -1.64 9.56
N ARG A 265 -7.14 -2.85 9.11
CA ARG A 265 -6.02 -3.67 9.59
C ARG A 265 -5.31 -4.30 8.40
N ILE A 266 -3.99 -4.39 8.50
CA ILE A 266 -3.18 -5.16 7.56
C ILE A 266 -3.56 -6.63 7.70
N THR A 267 -3.90 -7.28 6.58
CA THR A 267 -4.20 -8.72 6.53
C THR A 267 -3.05 -9.52 5.96
N THR A 268 -2.43 -9.00 4.90
CA THR A 268 -1.42 -9.76 4.17
C THR A 268 -0.35 -8.83 3.62
N LEU A 269 0.89 -9.30 3.63
CA LEU A 269 1.99 -8.73 2.87
C LEU A 269 2.27 -9.66 1.70
N ASP A 270 2.54 -9.11 0.53
CA ASP A 270 2.96 -9.94 -0.62
C ASP A 270 4.24 -10.71 -0.27
N SER A 271 4.36 -11.90 -0.82
CA SER A 271 5.56 -12.72 -0.65
C SER A 271 6.75 -12.25 -1.49
N ARG A 272 6.53 -11.32 -2.41
CA ARG A 272 7.52 -10.83 -3.36
C ARG A 272 7.73 -9.33 -3.20
N VAL A 273 8.99 -8.93 -3.32
CA VAL A 273 9.39 -7.53 -3.47
C VAL A 273 9.57 -7.25 -4.96
N ASP A 274 8.99 -6.18 -5.44
CA ASP A 274 9.19 -5.72 -6.82
C ASP A 274 10.66 -5.28 -6.98
N PRO A 275 11.44 -5.89 -7.89
CA PRO A 275 12.86 -5.60 -8.04
C PRO A 275 13.13 -4.22 -8.67
N VAL A 276 12.16 -3.65 -9.39
CA VAL A 276 12.30 -2.36 -10.06
C VAL A 276 12.04 -1.22 -9.08
N THR A 277 10.92 -1.27 -8.37
CA THR A 277 10.51 -0.23 -7.42
C THR A 277 11.07 -0.45 -6.02
N ARG A 278 11.62 -1.64 -5.73
CA ARG A 278 12.10 -2.07 -4.40
C ARG A 278 11.05 -1.87 -3.32
N SER A 279 9.83 -2.21 -3.65
CA SER A 279 8.67 -2.07 -2.77
C SER A 279 7.89 -3.38 -2.65
N ILE A 280 7.11 -3.48 -1.60
CA ILE A 280 6.22 -4.60 -1.32
C ILE A 280 4.77 -4.12 -1.35
N ILE A 281 3.88 -4.94 -1.88
CA ILE A 281 2.45 -4.68 -1.83
C ILE A 281 1.92 -5.20 -0.49
N VAL A 282 1.18 -4.34 0.18
CA VAL A 282 0.52 -4.66 1.46
C VAL A 282 -0.97 -4.52 1.28
N ARG A 283 -1.70 -5.51 1.74
CA ARG A 283 -3.17 -5.52 1.73
C ARG A 283 -3.71 -5.29 3.13
N ALA A 284 -4.63 -4.35 3.23
CA ALA A 284 -5.40 -4.13 4.44
C ALA A 284 -6.89 -4.23 4.16
N GLU A 285 -7.66 -4.63 5.17
CA GLU A 285 -9.11 -4.67 5.11
C GLU A 285 -9.72 -3.50 5.88
N ILE A 286 -10.69 -2.85 5.26
CA ILE A 286 -11.39 -1.68 5.76
C ILE A 286 -12.89 -1.97 5.73
N PRO A 287 -13.59 -2.07 6.86
CA PRO A 287 -15.04 -2.19 6.89
C PRO A 287 -15.72 -1.00 6.22
N ASN A 288 -16.74 -1.25 5.41
CA ASN A 288 -17.43 -0.23 4.63
C ASN A 288 -18.96 -0.32 4.81
N PRO A 289 -19.48 -0.23 6.04
CA PRO A 289 -20.91 -0.39 6.31
C PRO A 289 -21.78 0.67 5.61
N ASP A 290 -21.26 1.88 5.45
CA ASP A 290 -21.96 2.99 4.81
C ASP A 290 -21.93 2.93 3.27
N GLY A 291 -21.14 2.02 2.68
CA GLY A 291 -20.96 1.90 1.22
C GLY A 291 -20.34 3.13 0.56
N VAL A 292 -19.61 3.94 1.33
CA VAL A 292 -18.95 5.18 0.84
C VAL A 292 -17.74 4.84 -0.02
N LEU A 293 -16.97 3.84 0.40
CA LEU A 293 -15.81 3.38 -0.38
C LEU A 293 -16.28 2.58 -1.58
N LYS A 294 -15.68 2.86 -2.73
CA LYS A 294 -15.95 2.16 -3.99
C LYS A 294 -14.65 1.59 -4.56
N PRO A 295 -14.72 0.46 -5.28
CA PRO A 295 -13.58 -0.07 -6.00
C PRO A 295 -12.99 0.98 -6.95
N GLY A 296 -11.67 1.03 -7.04
CA GLY A 296 -10.93 1.99 -7.85
C GLY A 296 -10.65 3.34 -7.19
N MET A 297 -11.09 3.57 -5.95
CA MET A 297 -10.74 4.79 -5.23
C MET A 297 -9.28 4.77 -4.78
N PHE A 298 -8.59 5.91 -4.96
CA PHE A 298 -7.26 6.15 -4.40
C PHE A 298 -7.36 6.58 -2.93
N MET A 299 -6.56 5.94 -2.10
CA MET A 299 -6.53 6.22 -0.67
C MET A 299 -5.09 6.34 -0.19
N THR A 300 -4.88 7.24 0.77
CA THR A 300 -3.62 7.36 1.50
C THR A 300 -3.75 6.59 2.81
N ALA A 301 -2.93 5.57 2.99
CA ALA A 301 -2.85 4.78 4.21
C ALA A 301 -1.74 5.32 5.11
N LYS A 302 -2.04 5.56 6.38
CA LYS A 302 -1.09 5.86 7.44
C LYS A 302 -1.00 4.67 8.38
N ILE A 303 0.19 4.11 8.46
CA ILE A 303 0.50 2.94 9.28
C ILE A 303 1.37 3.41 10.43
N SER A 304 0.89 3.24 11.66
CA SER A 304 1.73 3.44 12.85
C SER A 304 2.47 2.15 13.14
N ALA A 305 3.71 2.05 12.66
CA ALA A 305 4.57 0.92 13.01
C ALA A 305 4.92 0.97 14.51
N ALA A 306 5.21 -0.21 15.08
CA ALA A 306 5.45 -0.34 16.52
C ALA A 306 6.44 0.71 17.01
N ALA A 307 6.01 1.47 18.01
CA ALA A 307 6.84 2.47 18.65
C ALA A 307 7.98 1.78 19.38
N ALA A 308 9.20 1.92 18.91
CA ALA A 308 10.38 1.49 19.62
C ALA A 308 10.68 2.45 20.78
N GLN A 309 11.03 1.93 21.94
CA GLN A 309 11.58 2.77 23.01
C GLN A 309 12.89 3.39 22.53
N ALA A 310 12.99 4.68 22.65
CA ALA A 310 14.14 5.46 22.22
C ALA A 310 14.53 6.46 23.30
N LEU A 311 15.82 6.77 23.39
CA LEU A 311 16.28 7.91 24.17
C LEU A 311 15.99 9.18 23.35
N LEU A 312 15.26 10.09 23.93
CA LEU A 312 14.87 11.35 23.31
C LEU A 312 15.52 12.52 24.01
N ILE A 313 16.02 13.45 23.22
CA ILE A 313 16.53 14.75 23.68
C ILE A 313 15.90 15.84 22.82
N PRO A 314 15.74 17.06 23.34
CA PRO A 314 15.33 18.22 22.54
C PRO A 314 16.33 18.50 21.42
N GLU A 315 15.82 18.87 20.24
CA GLU A 315 16.67 19.14 19.07
C GLU A 315 17.69 20.28 19.31
N GLY A 316 17.36 21.26 20.19
CA GLY A 316 18.26 22.34 20.57
C GLY A 316 19.53 21.91 21.31
N ALA A 317 19.56 20.67 21.85
CA ALA A 317 20.74 20.13 22.53
C ALA A 317 21.84 19.67 21.55
N LEU A 318 21.55 19.54 20.26
CA LEU A 318 22.50 19.05 19.27
C LEU A 318 23.48 20.12 18.85
N VAL A 319 24.77 19.81 18.87
CA VAL A 319 25.86 20.66 18.38
C VAL A 319 26.55 19.95 17.24
N PRO A 320 26.21 20.27 15.97
CA PRO A 320 26.88 19.71 14.80
C PRO A 320 28.26 20.38 14.63
N GLU A 321 29.30 19.57 14.53
CA GLU A 321 30.67 20.05 14.34
C GLU A 321 31.45 19.04 13.46
N GLN A 322 32.06 19.52 12.37
CA GLN A 322 32.91 18.74 11.47
C GLN A 322 32.29 17.40 10.98
N GLY A 323 30.97 17.38 10.73
CA GLY A 323 30.29 16.16 10.26
C GLY A 323 29.91 15.17 11.35
N LYS A 324 30.22 15.48 12.61
CA LYS A 324 29.81 14.73 13.81
C LYS A 324 28.77 15.51 14.60
N THR A 325 28.03 14.81 15.43
CA THR A 325 27.05 15.46 16.33
C THR A 325 27.49 15.27 17.77
N PHE A 326 27.54 16.34 18.51
CA PHE A 326 27.90 16.37 19.91
C PHE A 326 26.73 16.88 20.75
N VAL A 327 26.75 16.56 22.02
CA VAL A 327 25.90 17.15 23.06
C VAL A 327 26.78 17.53 24.24
N PHE A 328 26.34 18.52 25.03
CA PHE A 328 26.97 18.81 26.30
C PHE A 328 26.16 18.18 27.42
N VAL A 329 26.76 17.22 28.12
CA VAL A 329 26.18 16.57 29.30
C VAL A 329 26.63 17.29 30.54
N VAL A 330 25.74 17.69 31.44
CA VAL A 330 26.07 18.30 32.70
C VAL A 330 26.17 17.25 33.77
N LYS A 331 27.34 17.16 34.41
CA LYS A 331 27.58 16.25 35.52
C LYS A 331 28.34 16.99 36.63
N GLY A 332 27.72 17.12 37.81
CA GLY A 332 28.32 17.83 38.93
C GLY A 332 28.62 19.32 38.67
N GLY A 333 27.77 20.00 37.85
CA GLY A 333 27.96 21.41 37.53
C GLY A 333 29.03 21.69 36.47
N VAL A 334 29.53 20.67 35.78
CA VAL A 334 30.52 20.78 34.71
C VAL A 334 29.91 20.25 33.41
N ALA A 335 30.08 20.99 32.33
CA ALA A 335 29.63 20.57 30.97
C ALA A 335 30.71 19.71 30.31
N ALA A 336 30.39 18.48 29.97
CA ALA A 336 31.27 17.57 29.24
C ALA A 336 30.73 17.39 27.82
N LYS A 337 31.57 17.66 26.82
CA LYS A 337 31.25 17.46 25.40
C LYS A 337 31.32 15.97 25.06
N ARG A 338 30.25 15.40 24.55
CA ARG A 338 30.16 13.98 24.20
C ARG A 338 29.65 13.78 22.80
N GLU A 339 30.33 12.92 22.03
CA GLU A 339 29.86 12.50 20.70
C GLU A 339 28.66 11.59 20.85
N VAL A 340 27.62 11.85 20.05
CA VAL A 340 26.40 11.05 20.04
C VAL A 340 26.05 10.63 18.62
N THR A 341 25.48 9.43 18.51
CA THR A 341 24.88 8.98 17.27
C THR A 341 23.38 9.25 17.31
N ILE A 342 22.92 10.08 16.38
CA ILE A 342 21.50 10.40 16.29
C ILE A 342 20.79 9.39 15.39
N GLY A 343 19.54 9.08 15.73
CA GLY A 343 18.65 8.27 14.94
C GLY A 343 17.58 9.11 14.26
N ARG A 344 16.32 8.77 14.49
CA ARG A 344 15.17 9.46 13.92
C ARG A 344 14.93 10.81 14.57
N ARG A 345 14.32 11.73 13.80
CA ARG A 345 13.93 13.05 14.30
C ARG A 345 12.39 13.17 14.22
N ARG A 346 11.83 13.89 15.19
CA ARG A 346 10.45 14.39 15.14
C ARG A 346 10.46 15.87 15.51
N PRO A 347 9.42 16.63 15.21
CA PRO A 347 9.38 18.05 15.58
C PRO A 347 9.69 18.27 17.06
N GLY A 348 10.78 19.00 17.35
CA GLY A 348 11.23 19.34 18.69
C GLY A 348 12.09 18.28 19.41
N GLU A 349 12.17 17.03 18.93
CA GLU A 349 12.91 15.96 19.61
C GLU A 349 13.69 15.08 18.64
N VAL A 350 14.82 14.56 19.12
CA VAL A 350 15.71 13.69 18.35
C VAL A 350 16.03 12.43 19.16
N GLN A 351 15.98 11.30 18.47
CA GLN A 351 16.43 10.02 19.02
C GLN A 351 17.95 9.98 19.09
N VAL A 352 18.49 9.55 20.23
CA VAL A 352 19.90 9.19 20.39
C VAL A 352 19.99 7.68 20.48
N THR A 353 20.84 7.09 19.62
CA THR A 353 21.06 5.64 19.58
C THR A 353 22.23 5.22 20.44
N THR A 354 23.28 6.05 20.54
CA THR A 354 24.46 5.80 21.38
C THR A 354 25.02 7.11 21.91
N GLY A 355 25.66 7.04 23.09
CA GLY A 355 26.39 8.16 23.69
C GLY A 355 25.71 8.81 24.90
N LEU A 356 24.45 8.47 25.23
CA LEU A 356 23.75 9.00 26.39
C LEU A 356 23.05 7.90 27.18
N ASP A 357 22.90 8.16 28.48
CA ASP A 357 22.13 7.32 29.41
C ASP A 357 20.85 8.03 29.85
N VAL A 358 19.87 7.23 30.29
CA VAL A 358 18.58 7.74 30.77
C VAL A 358 18.79 8.58 32.02
N GLY A 359 18.17 9.75 32.04
CA GLY A 359 18.23 10.66 33.20
C GLY A 359 19.45 11.59 33.22
N GLU A 360 20.41 11.43 32.27
CA GLU A 360 21.47 12.43 32.09
C GLU A 360 20.87 13.77 31.70
N ARG A 361 21.49 14.86 32.10
CA ARG A 361 21.05 16.21 31.76
C ARG A 361 21.88 16.75 30.61
N VAL A 362 21.21 17.15 29.56
CA VAL A 362 21.84 17.74 28.36
C VAL A 362 21.51 19.22 28.25
N VAL A 363 22.48 20.03 27.82
CA VAL A 363 22.28 21.46 27.60
C VAL A 363 21.49 21.69 26.34
N VAL A 364 20.39 22.41 26.46
CA VAL A 364 19.48 22.77 25.34
C VAL A 364 19.72 24.19 24.84
N GLU A 365 19.94 25.13 25.79
CA GLU A 365 20.25 26.50 25.47
C GLU A 365 21.56 26.96 26.09
N GLY A 366 22.28 27.80 25.42
CA GLY A 366 23.60 28.29 25.85
C GLY A 366 24.78 27.46 25.31
N THR A 367 24.55 26.51 24.43
CA THR A 367 25.57 25.63 23.83
C THR A 367 26.71 26.41 23.15
N GLN A 368 26.44 27.61 22.61
CA GLN A 368 27.47 28.49 21.97
C GLN A 368 28.41 29.18 22.95
N LYS A 369 28.04 29.24 24.24
CA LYS A 369 28.80 29.94 25.28
C LYS A 369 29.67 29.02 26.11
N ILE A 370 29.53 27.70 25.93
CA ILE A 370 30.19 26.70 26.72
C ILE A 370 31.26 25.94 25.90
N ARG A 371 32.27 25.43 26.61
CA ARG A 371 33.29 24.55 26.05
C ARG A 371 33.40 23.33 26.94
N ASP A 372 34.09 22.31 26.48
CA ASP A 372 34.35 21.10 27.25
C ASP A 372 35.07 21.43 28.59
N GLY A 373 34.57 20.91 29.69
CA GLY A 373 35.12 21.09 31.03
C GLY A 373 34.76 22.38 31.71
N ILE A 374 33.88 23.27 31.16
CA ILE A 374 33.52 24.53 31.83
C ILE A 374 32.47 24.32 32.93
N SER A 375 32.57 25.09 34.01
CA SER A 375 31.56 25.10 35.06
C SER A 375 30.30 25.82 34.59
N VAL A 376 29.14 25.18 34.73
CA VAL A 376 27.84 25.68 34.31
C VAL A 376 26.88 25.76 35.51
N LEU A 377 26.01 26.78 35.46
CA LEU A 377 24.87 26.89 36.35
C LEU A 377 23.63 26.38 35.62
N GLU A 378 23.05 25.29 36.12
CA GLU A 378 21.85 24.73 35.50
C GLU A 378 20.64 25.61 35.80
N LEU A 379 19.99 26.04 34.75
CA LEU A 379 18.69 26.74 34.75
C LEU A 379 17.59 25.81 34.23
N ASP A 380 16.42 25.90 34.79
CA ASP A 380 15.25 25.25 34.21
C ASP A 380 14.73 26.04 33.01
N ALA A 381 13.69 25.53 32.33
CA ALA A 381 13.07 26.19 31.18
C ALA A 381 12.44 27.57 31.52
N SER A 382 12.32 27.91 32.81
CA SER A 382 11.83 29.22 33.29
C SER A 382 12.98 30.17 33.63
N GLY A 383 14.23 29.72 33.53
CA GLY A 383 15.44 30.52 33.89
C GLY A 383 15.75 30.50 35.37
N ALA A 384 15.08 29.71 36.18
CA ALA A 384 15.39 29.54 37.60
C ALA A 384 16.52 28.53 37.83
N ALA A 385 17.43 28.81 38.76
CA ALA A 385 18.53 27.90 39.08
C ALA A 385 17.99 26.58 39.65
N VAL A 386 18.34 25.47 39.03
CA VAL A 386 18.00 24.14 39.51
C VAL A 386 18.97 23.82 40.66
N ALA A 387 18.46 23.74 41.91
CA ALA A 387 19.24 23.32 43.03
C ALA A 387 19.87 21.94 42.77
N ALA A 388 21.20 21.82 42.96
CA ALA A 388 21.88 20.55 42.86
C ALA A 388 21.24 19.56 43.84
N ALA A 389 20.69 18.46 43.32
CA ALA A 389 20.17 17.38 44.13
C ALA A 389 21.33 16.81 44.99
N GLY A 390 21.30 17.13 46.27
CA GLY A 390 22.29 16.71 47.22
C GLY A 390 22.34 15.17 47.29
N THR A 391 23.52 14.66 47.15
CA THR A 391 23.84 13.26 47.40
C THR A 391 23.61 13.03 48.91
N THR A 392 22.48 12.42 49.27
CA THR A 392 22.32 11.88 50.62
C THR A 392 23.02 10.54 50.64
N THR A 393 24.00 10.45 51.49
CA THR A 393 24.84 9.29 51.89
C THR A 393 23.98 8.12 52.37
#